data_01ccff6750c980e8b68e094a38bf10db
#
_entry.id   01ccff6750c980e8b68e094a38bf10db
#
_cell.length_a   1.000
_cell.length_b   1.000
_cell.length_c   1.000
_cell.angle_alpha   90.00
_cell.angle_beta   90.00
_cell.angle_gamma   90.00
#
_symmetry.space_group_name_H-M   'P 1'
#
loop_
_entity.id
_entity.type
_entity.pdbx_description
1 polymer ?
#
loop_
_entity_poly.entity_id
_entity_poly.type
_entity_poly.pdbx_seq_one_letter_code
_entity_poly.pdbx_strand_id
1 'polypeptide(L)'
;MSLILLELSPQAPTAAMGAAALVRDATEAFERGEHAKAIVIATRAETLAHELDDRVALIQALRLLVALYSREGQPELAIVVGQEALQWLRHSEDDAGRADLLCSIAACFLELGLNEDALSHVSEGVNAARKANDPRLLCQAYNRIGMANGPLGQFDEAKRFFNDALVIARELNNADELFRTLNNFGVVAALSFDASRERGDAICADKSIACARSFAQEALQVAQRSGNTYCVTMCLSNLGRYLAVGGEIGRAFALLDEAYAMATKHGHKALALTCDSQRAEILVQAGRHHQAIPILLVSLERAELVFSNRLVLDMRLQLYKAYKARGSMAEALAQHEQYHALVKAQLEHRSHTQSRLLLNRLELDQARFGAERAQLEANVQRVRAERMQAHTERLEEEAVELRRNLLADALTGLGNRRQIDRGLPTLLQHAATSGITLSVAVLDIDHFKKVNDRFGHPVGDAVLKALANILRDTLRSGDMMARMGGEEFLIALVDTPSQYARETCERLRVAVERYAWDDVAVGLLVTVSIGLCTQVTSTDTAEIFSCADAALYKAKHAGRNQVAEITAVVQKI
;
A
#
# COMPACT_ATOMS: atom_id res chain seq x y z
N MET A 1 -32.95 9.07 -9.55
CA MET A 1 -31.79 8.49 -10.29
C MET A 1 -31.72 6.96 -10.28
N SER A 2 -32.78 6.25 -9.90
CA SER A 2 -32.79 4.76 -9.85
C SER A 2 -33.57 4.07 -10.97
N LEU A 3 -33.96 4.76 -12.03
CA LEU A 3 -34.87 4.23 -13.07
C LEU A 3 -34.29 4.21 -14.49
N ILE A 4 -33.05 4.65 -14.72
CA ILE A 4 -32.39 4.60 -16.05
C ILE A 4 -31.37 3.48 -16.16
N LEU A 5 -31.08 2.76 -15.07
CA LEU A 5 -30.08 1.66 -15.02
C LEU A 5 -30.66 0.28 -15.42
N LEU A 6 -31.91 0.18 -15.84
CA LEU A 6 -32.59 -1.12 -16.00
C LEU A 6 -32.87 -1.55 -17.46
N GLU A 7 -32.44 -0.81 -18.49
CA GLU A 7 -32.74 -1.20 -19.91
C GLU A 7 -31.51 -1.36 -20.83
N LEU A 8 -30.31 -1.34 -20.33
CA LEU A 8 -29.16 -1.81 -21.09
C LEU A 8 -28.69 -3.17 -20.54
N SER A 9 -29.39 -4.22 -21.00
CA SER A 9 -28.88 -5.59 -20.86
C SER A 9 -27.52 -5.66 -21.54
N PRO A 10 -26.40 -5.76 -20.82
CA PRO A 10 -25.12 -5.99 -21.48
C PRO A 10 -25.09 -7.45 -21.90
N GLN A 11 -25.03 -7.69 -23.21
CA GLN A 11 -24.43 -8.92 -23.68
C GLN A 11 -23.08 -9.04 -22.98
N ALA A 12 -22.95 -10.04 -22.12
CA ALA A 12 -21.75 -10.33 -21.37
C ALA A 12 -20.58 -10.45 -22.34
N PRO A 13 -19.58 -9.55 -22.32
CA PRO A 13 -18.30 -9.87 -22.91
C PRO A 13 -17.66 -10.91 -21.98
N THR A 14 -17.25 -12.00 -22.58
CA THR A 14 -16.51 -13.12 -22.04
C THR A 14 -15.53 -12.71 -20.93
N ALA A 15 -15.48 -13.50 -19.87
CA ALA A 15 -14.70 -13.36 -18.63
C ALA A 15 -13.15 -13.37 -18.80
N ALA A 16 -12.61 -12.65 -19.78
CA ALA A 16 -11.18 -12.63 -20.12
C ALA A 16 -10.60 -11.22 -20.31
N MET A 17 -11.38 -10.14 -20.15
CA MET A 17 -10.82 -8.77 -20.25
C MET A 17 -10.41 -8.28 -18.87
N GLY A 18 -9.12 -8.11 -18.64
CA GLY A 18 -8.60 -7.50 -17.39
C GLY A 18 -9.01 -6.03 -17.28
N ALA A 19 -8.97 -5.46 -16.06
CA ALA A 19 -9.34 -4.07 -15.78
C ALA A 19 -8.64 -3.05 -16.70
N ALA A 20 -7.38 -3.26 -17.01
CA ALA A 20 -6.61 -2.42 -17.93
C ALA A 20 -7.17 -2.40 -19.38
N ALA A 21 -7.80 -3.46 -19.84
CA ALA A 21 -8.46 -3.48 -21.15
C ALA A 21 -9.73 -2.61 -21.14
N LEU A 22 -10.52 -2.69 -20.08
CA LEU A 22 -11.70 -1.83 -19.91
C LEU A 22 -11.32 -0.35 -19.81
N VAL A 23 -10.19 -0.02 -19.16
CA VAL A 23 -9.69 1.38 -19.14
C VAL A 23 -9.39 1.87 -20.56
N ARG A 24 -8.74 1.05 -21.40
CA ARG A 24 -8.48 1.42 -22.80
C ARG A 24 -9.77 1.64 -23.58
N ASP A 25 -10.74 0.72 -23.46
CA ASP A 25 -12.02 0.84 -24.14
C ASP A 25 -12.79 2.09 -23.70
N ALA A 26 -12.74 2.42 -22.40
CA ALA A 26 -13.32 3.63 -21.85
C ALA A 26 -12.63 4.90 -22.41
N THR A 27 -11.30 4.86 -22.53
CA THR A 27 -10.51 5.97 -23.10
C THR A 27 -10.85 6.19 -24.58
N GLU A 28 -10.96 5.12 -25.36
CA GLU A 28 -11.39 5.22 -26.76
C GLU A 28 -12.81 5.77 -26.91
N ALA A 29 -13.74 5.34 -26.05
CA ALA A 29 -15.10 5.89 -26.04
C ALA A 29 -15.10 7.39 -25.69
N PHE A 30 -14.25 7.80 -24.75
CA PHE A 30 -14.08 9.20 -24.38
C PHE A 30 -13.54 10.05 -25.54
N GLU A 31 -12.51 9.56 -26.25
CA GLU A 31 -11.95 10.24 -27.43
C GLU A 31 -12.95 10.38 -28.57
N ARG A 32 -13.89 9.42 -28.73
CA ARG A 32 -14.99 9.49 -29.68
C ARG A 32 -16.14 10.42 -29.25
N GLY A 33 -16.07 10.99 -28.04
CA GLY A 33 -17.14 11.83 -27.47
C GLY A 33 -18.35 11.04 -26.94
N GLU A 34 -18.23 9.71 -26.79
CA GLU A 34 -19.27 8.82 -26.26
C GLU A 34 -19.25 8.82 -24.71
N HIS A 35 -19.37 10.00 -24.07
CA HIS A 35 -19.08 10.18 -22.65
C HIS A 35 -19.91 9.29 -21.72
N ALA A 36 -21.22 9.17 -21.96
CA ALA A 36 -22.09 8.31 -21.14
C ALA A 36 -21.64 6.84 -21.17
N LYS A 37 -21.23 6.35 -22.34
CA LYS A 37 -20.69 4.99 -22.50
C LYS A 37 -19.33 4.85 -21.83
N ALA A 38 -18.48 5.86 -21.97
CA ALA A 38 -17.15 5.88 -21.34
C ALA A 38 -17.26 5.81 -19.81
N ILE A 39 -18.21 6.53 -19.18
CA ILE A 39 -18.49 6.46 -17.75
C ILE A 39 -18.86 5.04 -17.32
N VAL A 40 -19.78 4.38 -18.04
CA VAL A 40 -20.21 3.02 -17.70
C VAL A 40 -19.03 2.03 -17.74
N ILE A 41 -18.21 2.13 -18.80
CA ILE A 41 -17.04 1.24 -18.95
C ILE A 41 -15.98 1.54 -17.89
N ALA A 42 -15.69 2.81 -17.61
CA ALA A 42 -14.72 3.22 -16.61
C ALA A 42 -15.11 2.80 -15.18
N THR A 43 -16.42 2.93 -14.81
CA THR A 43 -16.92 2.44 -13.51
C THR A 43 -16.82 0.92 -13.39
N ARG A 44 -17.03 0.18 -14.50
CA ARG A 44 -16.81 -1.26 -14.50
C ARG A 44 -15.33 -1.62 -14.36
N ALA A 45 -14.45 -0.83 -15.01
CA ALA A 45 -13.00 -1.01 -14.87
C ALA A 45 -12.53 -0.78 -13.44
N GLU A 46 -13.05 0.25 -12.78
CA GLU A 46 -12.82 0.56 -11.36
C GLU A 46 -13.21 -0.62 -10.46
N THR A 47 -14.46 -1.11 -10.58
CA THR A 47 -14.95 -2.25 -9.78
C THR A 47 -14.07 -3.49 -9.96
N LEU A 48 -13.74 -3.84 -11.21
CA LEU A 48 -12.91 -5.00 -11.51
C LEU A 48 -11.47 -4.83 -11.01
N ALA A 49 -10.91 -3.61 -11.09
CA ALA A 49 -9.58 -3.32 -10.58
C ALA A 49 -9.50 -3.48 -9.05
N HIS A 50 -10.57 -3.09 -8.32
CA HIS A 50 -10.69 -3.35 -6.88
C HIS A 50 -10.76 -4.85 -6.57
N GLU A 51 -11.56 -5.62 -7.30
CA GLU A 51 -11.67 -7.08 -7.09
C GLU A 51 -10.36 -7.82 -7.34
N LEU A 52 -9.54 -7.34 -8.29
CA LEU A 52 -8.27 -7.94 -8.68
C LEU A 52 -7.04 -7.37 -7.94
N ASP A 53 -7.22 -6.39 -7.06
CA ASP A 53 -6.14 -5.58 -6.44
C ASP A 53 -5.16 -4.98 -7.49
N ASP A 54 -5.69 -4.64 -8.68
CA ASP A 54 -4.92 -4.01 -9.75
C ASP A 54 -4.89 -2.49 -9.56
N ARG A 55 -3.94 -2.03 -8.76
CA ARG A 55 -3.78 -0.61 -8.39
C ARG A 55 -3.52 0.30 -9.59
N VAL A 56 -2.82 -0.19 -10.62
CA VAL A 56 -2.49 0.62 -11.79
C VAL A 56 -3.75 0.89 -12.61
N ALA A 57 -4.52 -0.16 -12.92
CA ALA A 57 -5.78 -0.02 -13.63
C ALA A 57 -6.80 0.81 -12.84
N LEU A 58 -6.83 0.66 -11.51
CA LEU A 58 -7.71 1.42 -10.62
C LEU A 58 -7.42 2.93 -10.70
N ILE A 59 -6.17 3.35 -10.54
CA ILE A 59 -5.78 4.76 -10.63
C ILE A 59 -6.13 5.33 -12.02
N GLN A 60 -5.89 4.57 -13.08
CA GLN A 60 -6.22 5.00 -14.44
C GLN A 60 -7.72 5.16 -14.65
N ALA A 61 -8.54 4.22 -14.16
CA ALA A 61 -10.00 4.28 -14.24
C ALA A 61 -10.53 5.49 -13.47
N LEU A 62 -10.09 5.72 -12.23
CA LEU A 62 -10.50 6.85 -11.41
C LEU A 62 -10.11 8.20 -12.05
N ARG A 63 -8.90 8.33 -12.61
CA ARG A 63 -8.48 9.55 -13.32
C ARG A 63 -9.34 9.83 -14.54
N LEU A 64 -9.70 8.79 -15.29
CA LEU A 64 -10.58 8.91 -16.44
C LEU A 64 -11.99 9.35 -16.01
N LEU A 65 -12.52 8.78 -14.92
CA LEU A 65 -13.81 9.18 -14.34
C LEU A 65 -13.82 10.66 -13.91
N VAL A 66 -12.74 11.15 -13.30
CA VAL A 66 -12.59 12.58 -12.97
C VAL A 66 -12.74 13.45 -14.22
N ALA A 67 -12.05 13.10 -15.31
CA ALA A 67 -12.13 13.85 -16.57
C ALA A 67 -13.53 13.79 -17.19
N LEU A 68 -14.17 12.63 -17.17
CA LEU A 68 -15.52 12.41 -17.68
C LEU A 68 -16.57 13.19 -16.89
N TYR A 69 -16.60 13.08 -15.57
CA TYR A 69 -17.54 13.80 -14.72
C TYR A 69 -17.37 15.31 -14.81
N SER A 70 -16.12 15.80 -14.89
CA SER A 70 -15.87 17.23 -15.11
C SER A 70 -16.45 17.71 -16.44
N ARG A 71 -16.31 16.94 -17.53
CA ARG A 71 -16.88 17.32 -18.83
C ARG A 71 -18.40 17.26 -18.90
N GLU A 72 -19.00 16.34 -18.15
CA GLU A 72 -20.46 16.20 -18.04
C GLU A 72 -21.09 17.24 -17.09
N GLY A 73 -20.31 18.20 -16.55
CA GLY A 73 -20.80 19.21 -15.63
C GLY A 73 -21.22 18.63 -14.26
N GLN A 74 -20.56 17.56 -13.83
CA GLN A 74 -20.75 16.91 -12.54
C GLN A 74 -19.52 17.05 -11.65
N PRO A 75 -19.09 18.30 -11.32
CA PRO A 75 -17.84 18.55 -10.62
C PRO A 75 -17.78 17.93 -9.23
N GLU A 76 -18.93 17.75 -8.56
CA GLU A 76 -19.01 17.11 -7.26
C GLU A 76 -18.57 15.63 -7.30
N LEU A 77 -19.05 14.87 -8.31
CA LEU A 77 -18.64 13.48 -8.50
C LEU A 77 -17.17 13.39 -8.91
N ALA A 78 -16.71 14.30 -9.76
CA ALA A 78 -15.30 14.37 -10.13
C ALA A 78 -14.39 14.58 -8.91
N ILE A 79 -14.79 15.43 -7.95
CA ILE A 79 -14.03 15.67 -6.71
C ILE A 79 -14.01 14.41 -5.84
N VAL A 80 -15.16 13.74 -5.64
CA VAL A 80 -15.26 12.53 -4.81
C VAL A 80 -14.34 11.44 -5.34
N VAL A 81 -14.45 11.11 -6.63
CA VAL A 81 -13.62 10.10 -7.29
C VAL A 81 -12.14 10.53 -7.30
N GLY A 82 -11.88 11.82 -7.50
CA GLY A 82 -10.53 12.36 -7.47
C GLY A 82 -9.88 12.28 -6.09
N GLN A 83 -10.62 12.51 -5.01
CA GLN A 83 -10.13 12.35 -3.65
C GLN A 83 -9.75 10.89 -3.35
N GLU A 84 -10.52 9.93 -3.83
CA GLU A 84 -10.18 8.52 -3.76
C GLU A 84 -8.88 8.20 -4.54
N ALA A 85 -8.80 8.64 -5.79
CA ALA A 85 -7.61 8.44 -6.62
C ALA A 85 -6.33 9.02 -5.98
N LEU A 86 -6.44 10.18 -5.31
CA LEU A 86 -5.32 10.79 -4.58
C LEU A 86 -4.81 9.92 -3.43
N GLN A 87 -5.66 9.14 -2.78
CA GLN A 87 -5.22 8.22 -1.72
C GLN A 87 -4.33 7.12 -2.29
N TRP A 88 -4.70 6.56 -3.43
CA TRP A 88 -3.89 5.53 -4.10
C TRP A 88 -2.56 6.08 -4.62
N LEU A 89 -2.52 7.36 -5.07
CA LEU A 89 -1.32 8.02 -5.56
C LEU A 89 -0.37 8.50 -4.44
N ARG A 90 -0.78 8.53 -3.18
CA ARG A 90 0.08 9.03 -2.06
C ARG A 90 1.39 8.28 -1.87
N HIS A 91 1.36 6.97 -2.11
CA HIS A 91 2.51 6.08 -1.93
C HIS A 91 3.13 5.64 -3.26
N SER A 92 2.71 6.28 -4.37
CA SER A 92 3.30 6.05 -5.68
C SER A 92 4.37 7.10 -5.97
N GLU A 93 5.32 6.75 -6.82
CA GLU A 93 6.32 7.68 -7.34
C GLU A 93 5.77 8.52 -8.53
N ASP A 94 4.47 8.41 -8.86
CA ASP A 94 3.82 9.16 -9.94
C ASP A 94 3.44 10.59 -9.49
N ASP A 95 4.46 11.42 -9.26
CA ASP A 95 4.26 12.83 -8.92
C ASP A 95 3.57 13.60 -10.07
N ALA A 96 3.78 13.21 -11.33
CA ALA A 96 3.10 13.83 -12.48
C ALA A 96 1.59 13.53 -12.49
N GLY A 97 1.22 12.26 -12.29
CA GLY A 97 -0.18 11.87 -12.17
C GLY A 97 -0.89 12.52 -10.99
N ARG A 98 -0.17 12.67 -9.87
CA ARG A 98 -0.68 13.38 -8.69
C ARG A 98 -0.91 14.86 -8.96
N ALA A 99 0.02 15.54 -9.65
CA ALA A 99 -0.11 16.95 -10.00
C ALA A 99 -1.29 17.20 -10.95
N ASP A 100 -1.43 16.37 -11.99
CA ASP A 100 -2.52 16.44 -12.96
C ASP A 100 -3.89 16.28 -12.28
N LEU A 101 -4.00 15.29 -11.41
CA LEU A 101 -5.23 15.02 -10.66
C LEU A 101 -5.59 16.16 -9.70
N LEU A 102 -4.62 16.70 -8.95
CA LEU A 102 -4.82 17.83 -8.06
C LEU A 102 -5.26 19.09 -8.83
N CYS A 103 -4.68 19.35 -10.00
CA CYS A 103 -5.12 20.43 -10.89
C CYS A 103 -6.55 20.21 -11.41
N SER A 104 -6.93 18.98 -11.73
CA SER A 104 -8.27 18.64 -12.20
C SER A 104 -9.32 18.82 -11.10
N ILE A 105 -9.04 18.36 -9.89
CA ILE A 105 -9.89 18.56 -8.71
C ILE A 105 -10.05 20.05 -8.39
N ALA A 106 -8.94 20.81 -8.42
CA ALA A 106 -8.98 22.25 -8.20
C ALA A 106 -9.87 22.97 -9.24
N ALA A 107 -9.86 22.52 -10.50
CA ALA A 107 -10.76 23.05 -11.51
C ALA A 107 -12.24 22.82 -11.16
N CYS A 108 -12.58 21.63 -10.66
CA CYS A 108 -13.93 21.31 -10.21
C CYS A 108 -14.35 22.17 -9.00
N PHE A 109 -13.47 22.41 -8.05
CA PHE A 109 -13.72 23.33 -6.94
C PHE A 109 -13.95 24.78 -7.41
N LEU A 110 -13.18 25.24 -8.40
CA LEU A 110 -13.38 26.58 -9.00
C LEU A 110 -14.76 26.68 -9.70
N GLU A 111 -15.20 25.63 -10.36
CA GLU A 111 -16.53 25.58 -11.01
C GLU A 111 -17.65 25.67 -9.98
N LEU A 112 -17.51 25.05 -8.82
CA LEU A 112 -18.42 25.15 -7.68
C LEU A 112 -18.30 26.47 -6.90
N GLY A 113 -17.34 27.34 -7.23
CA GLY A 113 -17.04 28.58 -6.50
C GLY A 113 -16.41 28.36 -5.13
N LEU A 114 -15.85 27.16 -4.86
CA LEU A 114 -15.13 26.78 -3.64
C LEU A 114 -13.63 27.12 -3.79
N ASN A 115 -13.35 28.42 -3.84
CA ASN A 115 -12.02 28.94 -4.21
C ASN A 115 -10.92 28.61 -3.20
N GLU A 116 -11.22 28.59 -1.90
CA GLU A 116 -10.27 28.23 -0.85
C GLU A 116 -9.88 26.74 -0.92
N ASP A 117 -10.88 25.88 -1.16
CA ASP A 117 -10.63 24.44 -1.36
C ASP A 117 -9.79 24.21 -2.63
N ALA A 118 -10.07 24.95 -3.70
CA ALA A 118 -9.25 24.93 -4.92
C ALA A 118 -7.79 25.30 -4.64
N LEU A 119 -7.55 26.40 -3.87
CA LEU A 119 -6.19 26.82 -3.49
C LEU A 119 -5.46 25.76 -2.68
N SER A 120 -6.14 25.11 -1.74
CA SER A 120 -5.56 24.03 -0.93
C SER A 120 -5.02 22.91 -1.83
N HIS A 121 -5.86 22.40 -2.74
CA HIS A 121 -5.49 21.29 -3.63
C HIS A 121 -4.42 21.68 -4.64
N VAL A 122 -4.53 22.86 -5.27
CA VAL A 122 -3.56 23.27 -6.28
C VAL A 122 -2.20 23.61 -5.68
N SER A 123 -2.14 24.04 -4.41
CA SER A 123 -0.85 24.27 -3.71
C SER A 123 -0.07 22.96 -3.55
N GLU A 124 -0.76 21.85 -3.24
CA GLU A 124 -0.15 20.52 -3.27
C GLU A 124 0.25 20.13 -4.71
N GLY A 125 -0.59 20.47 -5.71
CA GLY A 125 -0.32 20.22 -7.13
C GLY A 125 0.95 20.90 -7.63
N VAL A 126 1.23 22.15 -7.18
CA VAL A 126 2.50 22.84 -7.50
C VAL A 126 3.69 22.06 -6.98
N ASN A 127 3.62 21.54 -5.75
CA ASN A 127 4.71 20.76 -5.18
C ASN A 127 4.94 19.46 -5.95
N ALA A 128 3.87 18.77 -6.33
CA ALA A 128 3.94 17.54 -7.13
C ALA A 128 4.48 17.83 -8.54
N ALA A 129 4.02 18.90 -9.22
CA ALA A 129 4.50 19.27 -10.55
C ALA A 129 6.01 19.64 -10.56
N ARG A 130 6.48 20.29 -9.49
CA ARG A 130 7.91 20.58 -9.30
C ARG A 130 8.74 19.32 -9.13
N LYS A 131 8.27 18.36 -8.33
CA LYS A 131 8.94 17.08 -8.14
C LYS A 131 8.97 16.26 -9.43
N ALA A 132 7.87 16.26 -10.18
CA ALA A 132 7.77 15.62 -11.48
C ALA A 132 8.63 16.30 -12.56
N ASN A 133 9.14 17.50 -12.30
CA ASN A 133 9.84 18.34 -13.28
C ASN A 133 9.02 18.53 -14.57
N ASP A 134 7.70 18.69 -14.44
CA ASP A 134 6.77 18.90 -15.56
C ASP A 134 6.33 20.36 -15.63
N PRO A 135 6.91 21.18 -16.54
CA PRO A 135 6.58 22.59 -16.66
C PRO A 135 5.14 22.82 -17.15
N ARG A 136 4.54 21.88 -17.90
CA ARG A 136 3.15 21.99 -18.36
C ARG A 136 2.19 21.92 -17.18
N LEU A 137 2.37 20.94 -16.27
CA LEU A 137 1.56 20.81 -15.07
C LEU A 137 1.77 21.99 -14.12
N LEU A 138 2.99 22.51 -14.03
CA LEU A 138 3.28 23.71 -13.24
C LEU A 138 2.56 24.96 -13.80
N CYS A 139 2.54 25.13 -15.12
CA CYS A 139 1.76 26.18 -15.79
C CYS A 139 0.26 26.07 -15.46
N GLN A 140 -0.29 24.89 -15.55
CA GLN A 140 -1.69 24.64 -15.22
C GLN A 140 -2.00 24.96 -13.75
N ALA A 141 -1.14 24.52 -12.82
CA ALA A 141 -1.29 24.81 -11.40
C ALA A 141 -1.26 26.32 -11.12
N TYR A 142 -0.31 27.04 -11.67
CA TYR A 142 -0.25 28.50 -11.50
C TYR A 142 -1.47 29.20 -12.09
N ASN A 143 -1.96 28.77 -13.24
CA ASN A 143 -3.19 29.26 -13.83
C ASN A 143 -4.40 29.04 -12.88
N ARG A 144 -4.53 27.87 -12.25
CA ARG A 144 -5.59 27.59 -11.26
C ARG A 144 -5.48 28.46 -10.02
N ILE A 145 -4.26 28.70 -9.50
CA ILE A 145 -4.04 29.63 -8.38
C ILE A 145 -4.51 31.03 -8.75
N GLY A 146 -4.16 31.50 -9.94
CA GLY A 146 -4.61 32.80 -10.45
C GLY A 146 -6.13 32.91 -10.50
N MET A 147 -6.80 31.87 -11.00
CA MET A 147 -8.27 31.80 -11.06
C MET A 147 -8.93 31.75 -9.68
N ALA A 148 -8.34 31.07 -8.71
CA ALA A 148 -8.88 30.97 -7.35
C ALA A 148 -8.75 32.30 -6.59
N ASN A 149 -7.63 33.00 -6.74
CA ASN A 149 -7.36 34.28 -6.06
C ASN A 149 -8.22 35.44 -6.56
N GLY A 150 -8.62 35.43 -7.83
CA GLY A 150 -9.46 36.48 -8.40
C GLY A 150 -10.77 36.72 -7.63
N PRO A 151 -11.66 35.70 -7.51
CA PRO A 151 -12.92 35.86 -6.75
C PRO A 151 -12.72 36.09 -5.25
N LEU A 152 -11.55 35.76 -4.68
CA LEU A 152 -11.20 36.08 -3.28
C LEU A 152 -10.70 37.51 -3.11
N GLY A 153 -10.61 38.29 -4.20
CA GLY A 153 -10.14 39.66 -4.18
C GLY A 153 -8.61 39.82 -4.04
N GLN A 154 -7.86 38.73 -4.12
CA GLN A 154 -6.39 38.70 -4.01
C GLN A 154 -5.76 38.93 -5.39
N PHE A 155 -6.02 40.13 -5.98
CA PHE A 155 -5.68 40.40 -7.38
C PHE A 155 -4.18 40.47 -7.65
N ASP A 156 -3.37 40.91 -6.70
CA ASP A 156 -1.92 40.98 -6.86
C ASP A 156 -1.28 39.61 -6.88
N GLU A 157 -1.74 38.68 -6.02
CA GLU A 157 -1.34 37.29 -6.04
C GLU A 157 -1.77 36.61 -7.34
N ALA A 158 -3.02 36.81 -7.76
CA ALA A 158 -3.51 36.29 -9.02
C ALA A 158 -2.63 36.72 -10.21
N LYS A 159 -2.30 38.02 -10.26
CA LYS A 159 -1.44 38.60 -11.30
C LYS A 159 -0.04 37.96 -11.31
N ARG A 160 0.56 37.77 -10.13
CA ARG A 160 1.88 37.12 -10.01
C ARG A 160 1.86 35.72 -10.61
N PHE A 161 0.91 34.90 -10.19
CA PHE A 161 0.83 33.50 -10.67
C PHE A 161 0.47 33.41 -12.16
N PHE A 162 -0.38 34.29 -12.69
CA PHE A 162 -0.62 34.33 -14.14
C PHE A 162 0.62 34.75 -14.93
N ASN A 163 1.44 35.70 -14.43
CA ASN A 163 2.70 36.04 -15.09
C ASN A 163 3.67 34.87 -15.10
N ASP A 164 3.81 34.14 -13.99
CA ASP A 164 4.64 32.93 -13.93
C ASP A 164 4.13 31.87 -14.90
N ALA A 165 2.81 31.66 -14.97
CA ALA A 165 2.19 30.73 -15.93
C ALA A 165 2.44 31.17 -17.40
N LEU A 166 2.35 32.47 -17.71
CA LEU A 166 2.60 33.00 -19.05
C LEU A 166 4.05 32.78 -19.52
N VAL A 167 5.02 32.97 -18.63
CA VAL A 167 6.43 32.67 -18.93
C VAL A 167 6.57 31.22 -19.38
N ILE A 168 6.06 30.29 -18.58
CA ILE A 168 6.13 28.86 -18.86
C ILE A 168 5.38 28.51 -20.16
N ALA A 169 4.14 29.02 -20.33
CA ALA A 169 3.33 28.73 -21.53
C ALA A 169 4.03 29.18 -22.83
N ARG A 170 4.72 30.34 -22.80
CA ARG A 170 5.51 30.85 -23.93
C ARG A 170 6.75 30.01 -24.20
N GLU A 171 7.48 29.59 -23.15
CA GLU A 171 8.65 28.71 -23.26
C GLU A 171 8.27 27.34 -23.83
N LEU A 172 7.13 26.77 -23.42
CA LEU A 172 6.59 25.53 -23.94
C LEU A 172 6.11 25.62 -25.39
N ASN A 173 5.91 26.83 -25.91
CA ASN A 173 5.29 27.06 -27.22
C ASN A 173 3.94 26.32 -27.39
N ASN A 174 3.17 26.18 -26.28
CA ASN A 174 1.91 25.46 -26.26
C ASN A 174 0.75 26.47 -26.39
N ALA A 175 0.09 26.45 -27.55
CA ALA A 175 -0.98 27.41 -27.87
C ALA A 175 -2.18 27.29 -26.93
N ASP A 176 -2.52 26.09 -26.46
CA ASP A 176 -3.68 25.88 -25.59
C ASP A 176 -3.43 26.42 -24.19
N GLU A 177 -2.25 26.18 -23.61
CA GLU A 177 -1.89 26.71 -22.29
C GLU A 177 -1.72 28.23 -22.35
N LEU A 178 -1.13 28.75 -23.42
CA LEU A 178 -0.99 30.19 -23.64
C LEU A 178 -2.36 30.86 -23.76
N PHE A 179 -3.25 30.33 -24.59
CA PHE A 179 -4.61 30.80 -24.75
C PHE A 179 -5.36 30.82 -23.41
N ARG A 180 -5.33 29.69 -22.70
CA ARG A 180 -6.04 29.51 -21.42
C ARG A 180 -5.56 30.54 -20.38
N THR A 181 -4.25 30.72 -20.28
CA THR A 181 -3.66 31.65 -19.32
C THR A 181 -3.99 33.10 -19.64
N LEU A 182 -3.87 33.52 -20.90
CA LEU A 182 -4.23 34.86 -21.35
C LEU A 182 -5.71 35.17 -21.12
N ASN A 183 -6.61 34.25 -21.50
CA ASN A 183 -8.04 34.41 -21.33
C ASN A 183 -8.42 34.55 -19.84
N ASN A 184 -7.90 33.65 -19.00
CA ASN A 184 -8.20 33.64 -17.55
C ASN A 184 -7.64 34.88 -16.85
N PHE A 185 -6.44 35.33 -17.24
CA PHE A 185 -5.89 36.57 -16.72
C PHE A 185 -6.76 37.77 -17.12
N GLY A 186 -7.23 37.85 -18.36
CA GLY A 186 -8.17 38.86 -18.81
C GLY A 186 -9.45 38.89 -17.97
N VAL A 187 -10.02 37.73 -17.68
CA VAL A 187 -11.22 37.59 -16.82
C VAL A 187 -10.97 38.11 -15.41
N VAL A 188 -9.85 37.72 -14.77
CA VAL A 188 -9.53 38.18 -13.41
C VAL A 188 -9.18 39.66 -13.38
N ALA A 189 -8.53 40.19 -14.43
CA ALA A 189 -8.30 41.64 -14.56
C ALA A 189 -9.64 42.41 -14.68
N ALA A 190 -10.65 41.84 -15.36
CA ALA A 190 -11.97 42.46 -15.40
C ALA A 190 -12.69 42.40 -14.03
N LEU A 191 -12.54 41.31 -13.25
CA LEU A 191 -13.02 41.27 -11.85
C LEU A 191 -12.35 42.32 -10.99
N SER A 192 -11.04 42.53 -11.16
CA SER A 192 -10.30 43.63 -10.47
C SER A 192 -10.80 45.00 -10.84
N PHE A 193 -11.20 45.22 -12.11
CA PHE A 193 -11.84 46.45 -12.54
C PHE A 193 -13.17 46.67 -11.80
N ASP A 194 -14.06 45.68 -11.79
CA ASP A 194 -15.37 45.79 -11.12
C ASP A 194 -15.20 46.13 -9.63
N ALA A 195 -14.31 45.40 -8.93
CA ALA A 195 -14.01 45.67 -7.51
C ALA A 195 -13.38 47.03 -7.25
N SER A 196 -12.51 47.51 -8.14
CA SER A 196 -11.88 48.86 -7.99
C SER A 196 -12.89 49.94 -8.23
N ARG A 197 -13.79 49.76 -9.17
CA ARG A 197 -14.88 50.70 -9.45
C ARG A 197 -15.87 50.80 -8.27
N GLU A 198 -16.21 49.70 -7.65
CA GLU A 198 -17.06 49.68 -6.44
C GLU A 198 -16.42 50.42 -5.27
N ARG A 199 -15.09 50.35 -5.14
CA ARG A 199 -14.31 51.10 -4.12
C ARG A 199 -14.06 52.55 -4.49
N GLY A 200 -14.41 53.02 -5.69
CA GLY A 200 -14.17 54.37 -6.17
C GLY A 200 -12.70 54.62 -6.62
N ASP A 201 -11.87 53.57 -6.78
CA ASP A 201 -10.48 53.70 -7.24
C ASP A 201 -10.43 53.70 -8.77
N ALA A 202 -10.63 54.85 -9.37
CA ALA A 202 -10.64 55.03 -10.82
C ALA A 202 -9.29 54.66 -11.47
N ILE A 203 -8.15 54.97 -10.81
CA ILE A 203 -6.82 54.70 -11.37
C ILE A 203 -6.56 53.17 -11.48
N CYS A 204 -6.91 52.44 -10.44
CA CYS A 204 -6.76 50.99 -10.46
C CYS A 204 -7.76 50.34 -11.45
N ALA A 205 -8.99 50.87 -11.52
CA ALA A 205 -9.99 50.41 -12.49
C ALA A 205 -9.50 50.59 -13.93
N ASP A 206 -9.00 51.76 -14.32
CA ASP A 206 -8.49 52.04 -15.66
C ASP A 206 -7.32 51.11 -16.04
N LYS A 207 -6.38 50.88 -15.11
CA LYS A 207 -5.30 49.94 -15.31
C LYS A 207 -5.78 48.51 -15.51
N SER A 208 -6.75 48.09 -14.71
CA SER A 208 -7.28 46.72 -14.75
C SER A 208 -8.02 46.43 -16.04
N ILE A 209 -8.87 47.36 -16.53
CA ILE A 209 -9.59 47.17 -17.79
C ILE A 209 -8.65 47.25 -19.01
N ALA A 210 -7.62 48.10 -18.99
CA ALA A 210 -6.60 48.13 -20.03
C ALA A 210 -5.85 46.80 -20.09
N CYS A 211 -5.52 46.23 -18.95
CA CYS A 211 -4.88 44.92 -18.83
C CYS A 211 -5.80 43.80 -19.40
N ALA A 212 -7.09 43.78 -19.00
CA ALA A 212 -8.07 42.81 -19.52
C ALA A 212 -8.20 42.87 -21.05
N ARG A 213 -8.23 44.06 -21.63
CA ARG A 213 -8.27 44.29 -23.08
C ARG A 213 -7.02 43.74 -23.78
N SER A 214 -5.84 44.06 -23.27
CA SER A 214 -4.58 43.57 -23.84
C SER A 214 -4.49 42.05 -23.88
N PHE A 215 -4.81 41.38 -22.78
CA PHE A 215 -4.80 39.94 -22.71
C PHE A 215 -5.89 39.29 -23.58
N ALA A 216 -7.09 39.85 -23.65
CA ALA A 216 -8.14 39.37 -24.55
C ALA A 216 -7.76 39.51 -26.05
N GLN A 217 -7.05 40.57 -26.43
CA GLN A 217 -6.52 40.76 -27.78
C GLN A 217 -5.45 39.73 -28.13
N GLU A 218 -4.50 39.49 -27.23
CA GLU A 218 -3.47 38.46 -27.42
C GLU A 218 -4.07 37.07 -27.48
N ALA A 219 -5.02 36.74 -26.56
CA ALA A 219 -5.75 35.48 -26.56
C ALA A 219 -6.52 35.25 -27.87
N LEU A 220 -7.17 36.30 -28.40
CA LEU A 220 -7.87 36.23 -29.70
C LEU A 220 -6.92 35.88 -30.85
N GLN A 221 -5.72 36.48 -30.89
CA GLN A 221 -4.72 36.15 -31.91
C GLN A 221 -4.26 34.69 -31.83
N VAL A 222 -4.04 34.18 -30.61
CA VAL A 222 -3.68 32.77 -30.39
C VAL A 222 -4.82 31.84 -30.83
N ALA A 223 -6.07 32.14 -30.45
CA ALA A 223 -7.25 31.37 -30.82
C ALA A 223 -7.50 31.34 -32.34
N GLN A 224 -7.30 32.48 -33.02
CA GLN A 224 -7.41 32.58 -34.48
C GLN A 224 -6.36 31.72 -35.20
N ARG A 225 -5.14 31.68 -34.72
CA ARG A 225 -4.05 30.86 -35.28
C ARG A 225 -4.32 29.35 -35.08
N SER A 226 -4.93 28.97 -33.96
CA SER A 226 -5.29 27.56 -33.70
C SER A 226 -6.53 27.10 -34.46
N GLY A 227 -7.31 28.00 -35.05
CA GLY A 227 -8.57 27.68 -35.73
C GLY A 227 -9.72 27.23 -34.81
N ASN A 228 -9.57 27.34 -33.49
CA ASN A 228 -10.59 26.93 -32.53
C ASN A 228 -11.72 27.96 -32.45
N THR A 229 -12.82 27.68 -33.12
CA THR A 229 -13.97 28.60 -33.22
C THR A 229 -14.63 28.91 -31.87
N TYR A 230 -14.63 27.96 -30.93
CA TYR A 230 -15.15 28.19 -29.58
C TYR A 230 -14.31 29.24 -28.84
N CYS A 231 -12.98 29.08 -28.89
CA CYS A 231 -12.05 30.01 -28.26
C CYS A 231 -12.11 31.41 -28.89
N VAL A 232 -12.18 31.48 -30.21
CA VAL A 232 -12.35 32.75 -30.95
C VAL A 232 -13.64 33.46 -30.51
N THR A 233 -14.77 32.74 -30.48
CA THR A 233 -16.06 33.29 -30.07
C THR A 233 -16.04 33.85 -28.66
N MET A 234 -15.41 33.12 -27.73
CA MET A 234 -15.27 33.53 -26.32
C MET A 234 -14.41 34.79 -26.19
N CYS A 235 -13.29 34.88 -26.92
CA CYS A 235 -12.43 36.07 -26.91
C CYS A 235 -13.15 37.30 -27.49
N LEU A 236 -13.87 37.14 -28.61
CA LEU A 236 -14.64 38.24 -29.21
C LEU A 236 -15.69 38.78 -28.23
N SER A 237 -16.41 37.88 -27.55
CA SER A 237 -17.38 38.23 -26.51
C SER A 237 -16.75 38.96 -25.34
N ASN A 238 -15.66 38.46 -24.75
CA ASN A 238 -14.96 39.08 -23.65
C ASN A 238 -14.38 40.45 -24.07
N LEU A 239 -13.74 40.55 -25.23
CA LEU A 239 -13.17 41.78 -25.74
C LEU A 239 -14.25 42.84 -26.01
N GLY A 240 -15.41 42.43 -26.55
CA GLY A 240 -16.56 43.28 -26.73
C GLY A 240 -17.01 43.94 -25.41
N ARG A 241 -17.18 43.11 -24.36
CA ARG A 241 -17.50 43.62 -23.01
C ARG A 241 -16.44 44.60 -22.49
N TYR A 242 -15.13 44.29 -22.65
CA TYR A 242 -14.06 45.17 -22.14
C TYR A 242 -13.95 46.47 -22.91
N LEU A 243 -14.24 46.47 -24.22
CA LEU A 243 -14.31 47.69 -25.03
C LEU A 243 -15.49 48.59 -24.63
N ALA A 244 -16.66 47.99 -24.35
CA ALA A 244 -17.81 48.73 -23.89
C ALA A 244 -17.56 49.51 -22.59
N VAL A 245 -16.94 48.88 -21.64
CA VAL A 245 -16.50 49.50 -20.37
C VAL A 245 -15.54 50.64 -20.61
N GLY A 246 -14.65 50.54 -21.60
CA GLY A 246 -13.75 51.60 -22.02
C GLY A 246 -14.39 52.69 -22.89
N GLY A 247 -15.73 52.67 -23.08
CA GLY A 247 -16.47 53.70 -23.85
C GLY A 247 -16.52 53.47 -25.36
N GLU A 248 -15.89 52.40 -25.90
CA GLU A 248 -15.87 52.10 -27.32
C GLU A 248 -17.10 51.27 -27.76
N ILE A 249 -18.30 51.81 -27.48
CA ILE A 249 -19.60 51.12 -27.60
C ILE A 249 -19.86 50.57 -29.01
N GLY A 250 -19.56 51.34 -30.06
CA GLY A 250 -19.78 50.86 -31.44
C GLY A 250 -18.95 49.65 -31.82
N ARG A 251 -17.67 49.62 -31.42
CA ARG A 251 -16.78 48.46 -31.63
C ARG A 251 -17.18 47.26 -30.77
N ALA A 252 -17.66 47.53 -29.54
CA ALA A 252 -18.16 46.50 -28.66
C ALA A 252 -19.32 45.74 -29.25
N PHE A 253 -20.33 46.43 -29.81
CA PHE A 253 -21.46 45.79 -30.47
C PHE A 253 -21.04 45.01 -31.72
N ALA A 254 -20.15 45.54 -32.54
CA ALA A 254 -19.65 44.81 -33.71
C ALA A 254 -19.01 43.47 -33.37
N LEU A 255 -18.15 43.45 -32.29
CA LEU A 255 -17.53 42.22 -31.83
C LEU A 255 -18.56 41.23 -31.22
N LEU A 256 -19.55 41.73 -30.47
CA LEU A 256 -20.58 40.88 -29.88
C LEU A 256 -21.53 40.31 -30.92
N ASP A 257 -21.81 41.06 -31.99
CA ASP A 257 -22.61 40.58 -33.14
C ASP A 257 -21.88 39.49 -33.91
N GLU A 258 -20.56 39.66 -34.14
CA GLU A 258 -19.69 38.66 -34.75
C GLU A 258 -19.63 37.39 -33.89
N ALA A 259 -19.39 37.54 -32.56
CA ALA A 259 -19.39 36.45 -31.62
C ALA A 259 -20.72 35.69 -31.57
N TYR A 260 -21.85 36.41 -31.55
CA TYR A 260 -23.18 35.81 -31.58
C TYR A 260 -23.43 35.00 -32.85
N ALA A 261 -23.13 35.60 -34.02
CA ALA A 261 -23.26 34.91 -35.30
C ALA A 261 -22.42 33.62 -35.37
N MET A 262 -21.17 33.70 -34.90
CA MET A 262 -20.26 32.55 -34.83
C MET A 262 -20.76 31.47 -33.86
N ALA A 263 -21.19 31.87 -32.65
CA ALA A 263 -21.77 30.96 -31.66
C ALA A 263 -23.00 30.22 -32.21
N THR A 264 -23.89 30.94 -32.89
CA THR A 264 -25.13 30.38 -33.48
C THR A 264 -24.77 29.41 -34.61
N LYS A 265 -23.86 29.80 -35.51
CA LYS A 265 -23.44 28.98 -36.66
C LYS A 265 -22.82 27.64 -36.20
N HIS A 266 -22.05 27.64 -35.11
CA HIS A 266 -21.37 26.44 -34.60
C HIS A 266 -22.12 25.73 -33.47
N GLY A 267 -23.34 26.15 -33.14
CA GLY A 267 -24.16 25.50 -32.11
C GLY A 267 -23.70 25.73 -30.66
N HIS A 268 -22.92 26.76 -30.39
CA HIS A 268 -22.40 27.11 -29.04
C HIS A 268 -23.47 27.90 -28.26
N LYS A 269 -24.57 27.21 -27.86
CA LYS A 269 -25.75 27.82 -27.24
C LYS A 269 -25.44 28.74 -26.03
N ALA A 270 -24.58 28.28 -25.11
CA ALA A 270 -24.22 29.05 -23.93
C ALA A 270 -23.44 30.33 -24.26
N LEU A 271 -22.55 30.32 -25.26
CA LEU A 271 -21.83 31.50 -25.72
C LEU A 271 -22.77 32.51 -26.42
N ALA A 272 -23.74 32.03 -27.22
CA ALA A 272 -24.73 32.90 -27.81
C ALA A 272 -25.54 33.64 -26.74
N LEU A 273 -26.00 32.95 -25.70
CA LEU A 273 -26.69 33.56 -24.56
C LEU A 273 -25.80 34.53 -23.77
N THR A 274 -24.50 34.24 -23.65
CA THR A 274 -23.52 35.16 -23.04
C THR A 274 -23.42 36.46 -23.86
N CYS A 275 -23.34 36.36 -25.19
CA CYS A 275 -23.30 37.55 -26.05
C CYS A 275 -24.59 38.40 -25.91
N ASP A 276 -25.78 37.78 -25.86
CA ASP A 276 -27.04 38.49 -25.64
C ASP A 276 -27.07 39.19 -24.25
N SER A 277 -26.61 38.51 -23.19
CA SER A 277 -26.52 39.08 -21.86
C SER A 277 -25.59 40.31 -21.82
N GLN A 278 -24.42 40.19 -22.44
CA GLN A 278 -23.45 41.29 -22.52
C GLN A 278 -23.96 42.47 -23.36
N ARG A 279 -24.64 42.21 -24.50
CA ARG A 279 -25.31 43.25 -25.30
C ARG A 279 -26.36 44.00 -24.49
N ALA A 280 -27.17 43.26 -23.75
CA ALA A 280 -28.20 43.86 -22.89
C ALA A 280 -27.58 44.67 -21.75
N GLU A 281 -26.48 44.20 -21.14
CA GLU A 281 -25.72 44.91 -20.12
C GLU A 281 -25.26 46.29 -20.64
N ILE A 282 -24.68 46.31 -21.84
CA ILE A 282 -24.22 47.55 -22.47
C ILE A 282 -25.42 48.52 -22.73
N LEU A 283 -26.56 47.99 -23.21
CA LEU A 283 -27.76 48.79 -23.44
C LEU A 283 -28.33 49.35 -22.13
N VAL A 284 -28.32 48.58 -21.05
CA VAL A 284 -28.74 49.04 -19.71
C VAL A 284 -27.83 50.15 -19.21
N GLN A 285 -26.53 50.00 -19.36
CA GLN A 285 -25.54 51.03 -18.96
C GLN A 285 -25.65 52.29 -19.80
N ALA A 286 -26.01 52.17 -21.08
CA ALA A 286 -26.24 53.29 -21.99
C ALA A 286 -27.64 53.96 -21.82
N GLY A 287 -28.46 53.52 -20.86
CA GLY A 287 -29.81 54.01 -20.65
C GLY A 287 -30.86 53.57 -21.69
N ARG A 288 -30.47 52.62 -22.57
CA ARG A 288 -31.33 52.10 -23.68
C ARG A 288 -32.20 50.93 -23.21
N HIS A 289 -32.89 51.09 -22.07
CA HIS A 289 -33.62 50.05 -21.37
C HIS A 289 -34.70 49.39 -22.23
N HIS A 290 -35.38 50.16 -23.10
CA HIS A 290 -36.41 49.65 -24.01
C HIS A 290 -35.87 48.62 -25.03
N GLN A 291 -34.60 48.68 -25.37
CA GLN A 291 -33.95 47.74 -26.25
C GLN A 291 -33.36 46.52 -25.47
N ALA A 292 -32.91 46.72 -24.24
CA ALA A 292 -32.34 45.64 -23.41
C ALA A 292 -33.38 44.63 -22.92
N ILE A 293 -34.56 45.11 -22.46
CA ILE A 293 -35.60 44.30 -21.85
C ILE A 293 -36.06 43.13 -22.77
N PRO A 294 -36.44 43.35 -24.05
CA PRO A 294 -36.86 42.22 -24.90
C PRO A 294 -35.75 41.21 -25.17
N ILE A 295 -34.52 41.64 -25.33
CA ILE A 295 -33.36 40.75 -25.47
C ILE A 295 -33.24 39.86 -24.23
N LEU A 296 -33.25 40.45 -23.04
CA LEU A 296 -33.11 39.72 -21.77
C LEU A 296 -34.25 38.74 -21.53
N LEU A 297 -35.49 39.11 -21.83
CA LEU A 297 -36.65 38.20 -21.65
C LEU A 297 -36.52 36.95 -22.50
N VAL A 298 -36.25 37.11 -23.82
CA VAL A 298 -36.09 35.99 -24.75
C VAL A 298 -34.89 35.12 -24.38
N SER A 299 -33.77 35.75 -24.00
CA SER A 299 -32.57 35.01 -23.62
C SER A 299 -32.71 34.32 -22.27
N LEU A 300 -33.50 34.87 -21.35
CA LEU A 300 -33.77 34.26 -20.04
C LEU A 300 -34.51 32.92 -20.17
N GLU A 301 -35.59 32.89 -20.98
CA GLU A 301 -36.32 31.64 -21.27
C GLU A 301 -35.38 30.54 -21.83
N ARG A 302 -34.47 30.94 -22.72
CA ARG A 302 -33.49 30.01 -23.30
C ARG A 302 -32.42 29.59 -22.29
N ALA A 303 -31.99 30.49 -21.40
CA ALA A 303 -30.99 30.20 -20.38
C ALA A 303 -31.52 29.22 -19.33
N GLU A 304 -32.79 29.29 -18.98
CA GLU A 304 -33.47 28.33 -18.09
C GLU A 304 -33.48 26.92 -18.69
N LEU A 305 -33.66 26.79 -20.01
CA LEU A 305 -33.62 25.51 -20.72
C LEU A 305 -32.19 24.90 -20.79
N VAL A 306 -31.15 25.72 -20.75
CA VAL A 306 -29.74 25.30 -20.78
C VAL A 306 -29.19 25.05 -19.38
N PHE A 307 -30.00 25.25 -18.33
CA PHE A 307 -29.63 25.08 -16.91
C PHE A 307 -28.40 25.89 -16.47
N SER A 308 -28.17 27.08 -17.06
CA SER A 308 -27.08 27.97 -16.72
C SER A 308 -27.48 28.96 -15.63
N ASN A 309 -27.39 28.53 -14.36
CA ASN A 309 -27.76 29.37 -13.20
C ASN A 309 -27.07 30.74 -13.19
N ARG A 310 -25.81 30.80 -13.62
CA ARG A 310 -25.04 32.04 -13.68
C ARG A 310 -25.64 33.04 -14.68
N LEU A 311 -25.92 32.59 -15.89
CA LEU A 311 -26.54 33.45 -16.91
C LEU A 311 -27.95 33.93 -16.50
N VAL A 312 -28.74 33.03 -15.89
CA VAL A 312 -30.07 33.40 -15.36
C VAL A 312 -29.95 34.49 -14.28
N LEU A 313 -28.99 34.36 -13.34
CA LEU A 313 -28.76 35.40 -12.33
C LEU A 313 -28.36 36.72 -12.96
N ASP A 314 -27.40 36.72 -13.88
CA ASP A 314 -26.92 37.93 -14.55
C ASP A 314 -28.07 38.64 -15.30
N MET A 315 -28.89 37.89 -16.07
CA MET A 315 -30.00 38.42 -16.82
C MET A 315 -31.11 38.98 -15.91
N ARG A 316 -31.45 38.32 -14.81
CA ARG A 316 -32.43 38.83 -13.84
C ARG A 316 -31.98 40.10 -13.17
N LEU A 317 -30.67 40.20 -12.80
CA LEU A 317 -30.11 41.43 -12.25
C LEU A 317 -30.15 42.57 -13.27
N GLN A 318 -29.87 42.30 -14.55
CA GLN A 318 -30.00 43.31 -15.62
C GLN A 318 -31.44 43.75 -15.83
N LEU A 319 -32.39 42.80 -15.85
CA LEU A 319 -33.83 43.11 -15.93
C LEU A 319 -34.30 44.00 -14.75
N TYR A 320 -33.88 43.63 -13.52
CA TYR A 320 -34.17 44.48 -12.34
C TYR A 320 -33.66 45.92 -12.53
N LYS A 321 -32.38 46.07 -12.94
CA LYS A 321 -31.82 47.39 -13.20
C LYS A 321 -32.55 48.18 -14.28
N ALA A 322 -32.90 47.51 -15.39
CA ALA A 322 -33.61 48.09 -16.52
C ALA A 322 -35.03 48.54 -16.17
N TYR A 323 -35.81 47.70 -15.49
CA TYR A 323 -37.17 48.03 -15.04
C TYR A 323 -37.17 49.13 -13.99
N LYS A 324 -36.23 49.08 -13.02
CA LYS A 324 -36.07 50.13 -12.00
C LYS A 324 -35.78 51.49 -12.63
N ALA A 325 -34.83 51.56 -13.56
CA ALA A 325 -34.48 52.81 -14.25
C ALA A 325 -35.62 53.36 -15.12
N ARG A 326 -36.49 52.44 -15.65
CA ARG A 326 -37.69 52.81 -16.42
C ARG A 326 -38.87 53.29 -15.54
N GLY A 327 -38.79 53.08 -14.21
CA GLY A 327 -39.89 53.38 -13.29
C GLY A 327 -40.94 52.26 -13.15
N SER A 328 -40.75 51.11 -13.79
CA SER A 328 -41.60 49.93 -13.71
C SER A 328 -41.30 49.13 -12.42
N MET A 329 -41.75 49.67 -11.26
CA MET A 329 -41.34 49.15 -9.96
C MET A 329 -41.87 47.77 -9.61
N ALA A 330 -43.06 47.37 -10.09
CA ALA A 330 -43.63 46.06 -9.84
C ALA A 330 -42.82 44.96 -10.55
N GLU A 331 -42.49 45.18 -11.83
CA GLU A 331 -41.67 44.27 -12.62
C GLU A 331 -40.22 44.22 -12.07
N ALA A 332 -39.68 45.36 -11.64
CA ALA A 332 -38.38 45.42 -11.01
C ALA A 332 -38.35 44.58 -9.72
N LEU A 333 -39.37 44.73 -8.85
CA LEU A 333 -39.45 43.95 -7.61
C LEU A 333 -39.55 42.44 -7.91
N ALA A 334 -40.41 42.04 -8.87
CA ALA A 334 -40.55 40.62 -9.25
C ALA A 334 -39.20 40.00 -9.72
N GLN A 335 -38.43 40.72 -10.54
CA GLN A 335 -37.09 40.23 -10.95
C GLN A 335 -36.10 40.19 -9.80
N HIS A 336 -36.17 41.14 -8.89
CA HIS A 336 -35.30 41.16 -7.72
C HIS A 336 -35.59 40.03 -6.73
N GLU A 337 -36.86 39.73 -6.47
CA GLU A 337 -37.26 38.60 -5.62
C GLU A 337 -36.77 37.26 -6.19
N GLN A 338 -36.95 37.03 -7.50
CA GLN A 338 -36.48 35.84 -8.18
C GLN A 338 -34.96 35.75 -8.19
N TYR A 339 -34.25 36.86 -8.42
CA TYR A 339 -32.80 36.93 -8.32
C TYR A 339 -32.32 36.54 -6.90
N HIS A 340 -32.94 37.15 -5.86
CA HIS A 340 -32.60 36.86 -4.48
C HIS A 340 -32.85 35.43 -4.06
N ALA A 341 -33.99 34.83 -4.51
CA ALA A 341 -34.28 33.44 -4.26
C ALA A 341 -33.23 32.50 -4.88
N LEU A 342 -32.79 32.79 -6.12
CA LEU A 342 -31.73 32.03 -6.78
C LEU A 342 -30.37 32.17 -6.09
N VAL A 343 -29.99 33.39 -5.68
CA VAL A 343 -28.75 33.64 -4.93
C VAL A 343 -28.76 32.83 -3.62
N LYS A 344 -29.89 32.85 -2.88
CA LYS A 344 -30.06 32.10 -1.65
C LYS A 344 -29.93 30.59 -1.90
N ALA A 345 -30.63 30.06 -2.89
CA ALA A 345 -30.57 28.66 -3.25
C ALA A 345 -29.13 28.24 -3.65
N GLN A 346 -28.42 29.09 -4.39
CA GLN A 346 -27.02 28.82 -4.77
C GLN A 346 -26.07 28.81 -3.55
N LEU A 347 -26.25 29.71 -2.59
CA LEU A 347 -25.46 29.74 -1.36
C LEU A 347 -25.75 28.51 -0.49
N GLU A 348 -27.02 28.12 -0.34
CA GLU A 348 -27.42 26.90 0.37
C GLU A 348 -26.83 25.66 -0.30
N HIS A 349 -26.99 25.53 -1.61
CA HIS A 349 -26.42 24.42 -2.37
C HIS A 349 -24.89 24.34 -2.22
N ARG A 350 -24.21 25.48 -2.35
CA ARG A 350 -22.74 25.54 -2.16
C ARG A 350 -22.32 25.10 -0.76
N SER A 351 -23.03 25.57 0.28
CA SER A 351 -22.76 25.19 1.67
C SER A 351 -22.97 23.69 1.91
N HIS A 352 -24.08 23.13 1.38
CA HIS A 352 -24.37 21.69 1.45
C HIS A 352 -23.32 20.87 0.71
N THR A 353 -22.94 21.30 -0.50
CA THR A 353 -21.91 20.61 -1.29
C THR A 353 -20.57 20.62 -0.57
N GLN A 354 -20.14 21.78 -0.03
CA GLN A 354 -18.90 21.87 0.72
C GLN A 354 -18.91 20.96 1.95
N SER A 355 -20.00 20.93 2.71
CA SER A 355 -20.14 20.06 3.88
C SER A 355 -20.09 18.57 3.48
N ARG A 356 -20.74 18.18 2.40
CA ARG A 356 -20.74 16.80 1.88
C ARG A 356 -19.35 16.37 1.41
N LEU A 357 -18.64 17.24 0.69
CA LEU A 357 -17.28 16.96 0.22
C LEU A 357 -16.29 16.85 1.40
N LEU A 358 -16.46 17.68 2.43
CA LEU A 358 -15.66 17.59 3.66
C LEU A 358 -15.92 16.28 4.40
N LEU A 359 -17.18 15.87 4.57
CA LEU A 359 -17.53 14.59 5.20
C LEU A 359 -16.94 13.42 4.43
N ASN A 360 -17.07 13.40 3.11
CA ASN A 360 -16.46 12.36 2.27
C ASN A 360 -14.95 12.27 2.49
N ARG A 361 -14.25 13.41 2.54
CA ARG A 361 -12.81 13.45 2.82
C ARG A 361 -12.48 12.88 4.19
N LEU A 362 -13.26 13.22 5.22
CA LEU A 362 -13.07 12.71 6.58
C LEU A 362 -13.30 11.19 6.65
N GLU A 363 -14.34 10.67 5.99
CA GLU A 363 -14.61 9.23 5.92
C GLU A 363 -13.46 8.47 5.25
N LEU A 364 -12.94 9.00 4.14
CA LEU A 364 -11.80 8.45 3.44
C LEU A 364 -10.53 8.45 4.32
N ASP A 365 -10.26 9.55 5.04
CA ASP A 365 -9.12 9.64 5.95
C ASP A 365 -9.28 8.69 7.15
N GLN A 366 -10.47 8.53 7.71
CA GLN A 366 -10.76 7.57 8.80
C GLN A 366 -10.56 6.12 8.35
N ALA A 367 -11.08 5.76 7.18
CA ALA A 367 -10.89 4.42 6.61
C ALA A 367 -9.41 4.11 6.41
N ARG A 368 -8.65 5.08 5.93
CA ARG A 368 -7.20 4.97 5.76
C ARG A 368 -6.46 4.76 7.07
N PHE A 369 -6.71 5.61 8.10
CA PHE A 369 -6.08 5.46 9.41
C PHE A 369 -6.43 4.12 10.05
N GLY A 370 -7.66 3.63 9.85
CA GLY A 370 -8.07 2.29 10.26
C GLY A 370 -7.25 1.19 9.61
N ALA A 371 -7.03 1.27 8.30
CA ALA A 371 -6.22 0.31 7.55
C ALA A 371 -4.73 0.36 7.95
N GLU A 372 -4.14 1.56 8.07
CA GLU A 372 -2.75 1.73 8.51
C GLU A 372 -2.52 1.16 9.91
N ARG A 373 -3.48 1.39 10.84
CA ARG A 373 -3.44 0.83 12.20
C ARG A 373 -3.54 -0.68 12.19
N ALA A 374 -4.46 -1.26 11.43
CA ALA A 374 -4.61 -2.71 11.30
C ALA A 374 -3.33 -3.36 10.72
N GLN A 375 -2.70 -2.74 9.73
CA GLN A 375 -1.43 -3.17 9.15
C GLN A 375 -0.30 -3.16 10.19
N LEU A 376 -0.22 -2.08 10.99
CA LEU A 376 0.78 -1.97 12.05
C LEU A 376 0.57 -3.04 13.13
N GLU A 377 -0.67 -3.25 13.57
CA GLU A 377 -1.02 -4.29 14.54
C GLU A 377 -0.68 -5.69 14.01
N ALA A 378 -0.98 -5.98 12.75
CA ALA A 378 -0.61 -7.25 12.10
C ALA A 378 0.92 -7.45 12.04
N ASN A 379 1.68 -6.42 11.71
CA ASN A 379 3.14 -6.48 11.71
C ASN A 379 3.71 -6.74 13.12
N VAL A 380 3.17 -6.08 14.14
CA VAL A 380 3.58 -6.31 15.54
C VAL A 380 3.29 -7.74 15.97
N GLN A 381 2.13 -8.29 15.61
CA GLN A 381 1.78 -9.69 15.92
C GLN A 381 2.70 -10.67 15.20
N ARG A 382 3.03 -10.41 13.93
CA ARG A 382 3.97 -11.24 13.17
C ARG A 382 5.34 -11.28 13.83
N VAL A 383 5.91 -10.12 14.18
CA VAL A 383 7.22 -10.03 14.85
C VAL A 383 7.21 -10.74 16.21
N ARG A 384 6.08 -10.65 16.96
CA ARG A 384 5.92 -11.37 18.23
C ARG A 384 5.89 -12.89 18.02
N ALA A 385 5.17 -13.37 17.02
CA ALA A 385 5.10 -14.79 16.67
C ALA A 385 6.48 -15.33 16.28
N GLU A 386 7.21 -14.64 15.41
CA GLU A 386 8.58 -15.01 15.01
C GLU A 386 9.54 -15.09 16.21
N ARG A 387 9.48 -14.12 17.13
CA ARG A 387 10.31 -14.14 18.37
C ARG A 387 9.94 -15.29 19.29
N MET A 388 8.64 -15.59 19.44
CA MET A 388 8.19 -16.69 20.28
C MET A 388 8.64 -18.04 19.69
N GLN A 389 8.54 -18.21 18.39
CA GLN A 389 9.00 -19.41 17.69
C GLN A 389 10.50 -19.62 17.88
N ALA A 390 11.33 -18.60 17.62
CA ALA A 390 12.77 -18.67 17.81
C ALA A 390 13.16 -18.98 19.28
N HIS A 391 12.40 -18.43 20.24
CA HIS A 391 12.62 -18.74 21.66
C HIS A 391 12.26 -20.19 22.01
N THR A 392 11.18 -20.72 21.44
CA THR A 392 10.78 -22.12 21.63
C THR A 392 11.81 -23.07 21.05
N GLU A 393 12.27 -22.83 19.82
CA GLU A 393 13.33 -23.62 19.17
C GLU A 393 14.61 -23.66 20.03
N ARG A 394 15.02 -22.51 20.55
CA ARG A 394 16.20 -22.43 21.45
C ARG A 394 16.01 -23.22 22.74
N LEU A 395 14.82 -23.15 23.37
CA LEU A 395 14.54 -23.92 24.58
C LEU A 395 14.53 -25.43 24.32
N GLU A 396 14.07 -25.86 23.14
CA GLU A 396 14.10 -27.26 22.72
C GLU A 396 15.54 -27.73 22.53
N GLU A 397 16.41 -26.95 21.89
CA GLU A 397 17.82 -27.26 21.73
C GLU A 397 18.53 -27.35 23.10
N GLU A 398 18.33 -26.40 23.99
CA GLU A 398 18.86 -26.40 25.33
C GLU A 398 18.37 -27.62 26.14
N ALA A 399 17.12 -28.00 25.98
CA ALA A 399 16.53 -29.17 26.65
C ALA A 399 17.17 -30.49 26.14
N VAL A 400 17.42 -30.60 24.83
CA VAL A 400 18.07 -31.78 24.23
C VAL A 400 19.53 -31.88 24.74
N GLU A 401 20.26 -30.79 24.75
CA GLU A 401 21.64 -30.75 25.25
C GLU A 401 21.72 -31.09 26.73
N LEU A 402 20.84 -30.52 27.55
CA LEU A 402 20.75 -30.79 28.97
C LEU A 402 20.44 -32.29 29.24
N ARG A 403 19.51 -32.87 28.46
CA ARG A 403 19.14 -34.29 28.54
C ARG A 403 20.33 -35.19 28.18
N ARG A 404 21.12 -34.83 27.17
CA ARG A 404 22.34 -35.56 26.76
C ARG A 404 23.40 -35.51 27.88
N ASN A 405 23.62 -34.34 28.46
CA ASN A 405 24.60 -34.15 29.51
C ASN A 405 24.22 -34.88 30.82
N LEU A 406 22.93 -35.01 31.11
CA LEU A 406 22.41 -35.74 32.28
C LEU A 406 22.62 -37.25 32.19
N LEU A 407 22.72 -37.84 31.00
CA LEU A 407 22.81 -39.26 30.76
C LEU A 407 24.21 -39.75 30.38
N ALA A 408 25.12 -38.84 30.09
CA ALA A 408 26.51 -39.18 29.78
C ALA A 408 27.42 -39.17 31.04
N ASP A 409 28.45 -40.02 31.05
CA ASP A 409 29.57 -39.94 31.99
C ASP A 409 30.54 -38.84 31.55
N ALA A 410 30.81 -37.90 32.43
CA ALA A 410 31.58 -36.70 32.12
C ALA A 410 33.05 -37.00 31.72
N LEU A 411 33.64 -38.14 32.17
CA LEU A 411 35.01 -38.50 31.86
C LEU A 411 35.12 -39.25 30.52
N THR A 412 34.23 -40.21 30.31
CA THR A 412 34.32 -41.15 29.19
C THR A 412 33.41 -40.82 28.02
N GLY A 413 32.36 -39.99 28.25
CA GLY A 413 31.33 -39.66 27.26
C GLY A 413 30.46 -40.85 26.87
N LEU A 414 30.59 -42.00 27.54
CA LEU A 414 29.63 -43.12 27.47
C LEU A 414 28.40 -42.80 28.31
N GLY A 415 27.38 -43.66 28.28
CA GLY A 415 26.28 -43.55 29.21
C GLY A 415 26.77 -43.58 30.67
N ASN A 416 26.09 -42.88 31.53
CA ASN A 416 26.32 -42.95 32.97
C ASN A 416 25.35 -43.94 33.65
N ARG A 417 25.46 -44.12 34.95
CA ARG A 417 24.57 -44.98 35.74
C ARG A 417 23.08 -44.66 35.51
N ARG A 418 22.74 -43.40 35.38
CA ARG A 418 21.33 -42.98 35.11
C ARG A 418 20.83 -43.47 33.75
N GLN A 419 21.69 -43.53 32.74
CA GLN A 419 21.33 -44.08 31.44
C GLN A 419 21.03 -45.59 31.55
N ILE A 420 21.84 -46.32 32.37
CA ILE A 420 21.58 -47.74 32.65
C ILE A 420 20.23 -47.94 33.33
N ASP A 421 19.98 -47.19 34.42
CA ASP A 421 18.80 -47.31 35.23
C ASP A 421 17.48 -47.00 34.43
N ARG A 422 17.59 -46.18 33.40
CA ARG A 422 16.46 -45.85 32.50
C ARG A 422 16.38 -46.74 31.25
N GLY A 423 17.50 -47.02 30.64
CA GLY A 423 17.55 -47.67 29.32
C GLY A 423 17.54 -49.18 29.40
N LEU A 424 18.21 -49.79 30.40
CA LEU A 424 18.27 -51.24 30.52
C LEU A 424 16.90 -51.90 30.76
N PRO A 425 16.01 -51.37 31.65
CA PRO A 425 14.66 -51.93 31.79
C PRO A 425 13.85 -51.88 30.47
N THR A 426 13.98 -50.77 29.71
CA THR A 426 13.31 -50.64 28.41
C THR A 426 13.80 -51.63 27.40
N LEU A 427 15.13 -51.91 27.35
CA LEU A 427 15.73 -52.91 26.48
C LEU A 427 15.28 -54.33 26.85
N LEU A 428 15.25 -54.65 28.15
CA LEU A 428 14.78 -55.95 28.66
C LEU A 428 13.31 -56.20 28.31
N GLN A 429 12.45 -55.20 28.48
CA GLN A 429 11.04 -55.30 28.12
C GLN A 429 10.86 -55.43 26.61
N HIS A 430 11.62 -54.69 25.83
CA HIS A 430 11.56 -54.78 24.35
C HIS A 430 12.05 -56.16 23.89
N ALA A 431 13.13 -56.71 24.45
CA ALA A 431 13.63 -58.04 24.14
C ALA A 431 12.57 -59.14 24.46
N ALA A 432 11.92 -59.05 25.63
CA ALA A 432 10.90 -59.97 26.04
C ALA A 432 9.64 -59.93 25.15
N THR A 433 9.22 -58.74 24.70
CA THR A 433 8.01 -58.59 23.85
C THR A 433 8.25 -58.90 22.38
N SER A 434 9.44 -58.60 21.86
CA SER A 434 9.78 -58.77 20.43
C SER A 434 10.49 -60.06 20.13
N GLY A 435 10.81 -60.87 21.16
CA GLY A 435 11.50 -62.16 21.00
C GLY A 435 12.96 -62.03 20.52
N ILE A 436 13.55 -60.85 20.65
CA ILE A 436 14.96 -60.62 20.29
C ILE A 436 15.88 -61.07 21.40
N THR A 437 17.07 -61.54 21.00
CA THR A 437 18.10 -61.99 21.97
C THR A 437 18.77 -60.78 22.61
N LEU A 438 18.92 -60.81 23.91
CA LEU A 438 19.66 -59.79 24.65
C LEU A 438 20.73 -60.50 25.52
N SER A 439 21.93 -59.95 25.52
CA SER A 439 23.01 -60.37 26.40
C SER A 439 23.54 -59.12 27.13
N VAL A 440 23.82 -59.25 28.42
CA VAL A 440 24.32 -58.15 29.24
C VAL A 440 25.69 -58.56 29.81
N ALA A 441 26.69 -57.69 29.63
CA ALA A 441 28.01 -57.92 30.13
C ALA A 441 28.40 -56.80 31.10
N VAL A 442 29.05 -57.18 32.21
CA VAL A 442 29.76 -56.23 33.08
C VAL A 442 31.26 -56.43 32.86
N LEU A 443 31.93 -55.34 32.60
CA LEU A 443 33.38 -55.30 32.36
C LEU A 443 34.06 -54.49 33.48
N ASP A 444 35.19 -55.00 33.97
CA ASP A 444 35.97 -54.35 35.01
C ASP A 444 37.45 -54.38 34.61
N ILE A 445 38.15 -53.27 34.86
CA ILE A 445 39.58 -53.15 34.54
C ILE A 445 40.41 -53.84 35.62
N ASP A 446 41.15 -54.85 35.22
CA ASP A 446 41.96 -55.66 36.11
C ASP A 446 43.03 -54.80 36.82
N HIS A 447 43.04 -54.87 38.17
CA HIS A 447 44.01 -54.18 38.99
C HIS A 447 44.05 -52.64 38.81
N PHE A 448 42.93 -51.99 38.41
CA PHE A 448 42.90 -50.57 38.17
C PHE A 448 43.40 -49.72 39.31
N LYS A 449 43.18 -50.16 40.57
CA LYS A 449 43.77 -49.48 41.74
C LYS A 449 45.26 -49.46 41.65
N LYS A 450 45.94 -50.54 41.21
CA LYS A 450 47.39 -50.56 41.04
C LYS A 450 47.89 -49.63 39.95
N VAL A 451 47.04 -49.42 38.88
CA VAL A 451 47.36 -48.44 37.86
C VAL A 451 47.33 -47.01 38.45
N ASN A 452 46.30 -46.68 39.22
CA ASN A 452 46.26 -45.42 39.91
C ASN A 452 47.37 -45.20 40.93
N ASP A 453 47.63 -46.23 41.75
CA ASP A 453 48.70 -46.17 42.81
C ASP A 453 50.09 -46.00 42.21
N ARG A 454 50.36 -46.59 41.03
CA ARG A 454 51.67 -46.58 40.37
C ARG A 454 51.89 -45.39 39.45
N PHE A 455 50.88 -45.02 38.68
CA PHE A 455 51.01 -44.04 37.60
C PHE A 455 50.21 -42.73 37.84
N GLY A 456 49.44 -42.70 38.94
CA GLY A 456 48.60 -41.54 39.31
C GLY A 456 47.23 -41.51 38.64
N HIS A 457 46.29 -40.81 39.25
CA HIS A 457 44.91 -40.67 38.76
C HIS A 457 44.79 -40.12 37.34
N PRO A 458 45.61 -39.18 36.83
CA PRO A 458 45.52 -38.73 35.44
C PRO A 458 45.77 -39.85 34.43
N VAL A 459 46.64 -40.81 34.73
CA VAL A 459 46.88 -41.99 33.88
C VAL A 459 45.69 -42.95 33.98
N GLY A 460 45.11 -43.14 35.17
CA GLY A 460 43.86 -43.88 35.32
C GLY A 460 42.71 -43.30 34.52
N ASP A 461 42.55 -41.99 34.53
CA ASP A 461 41.55 -41.29 33.70
C ASP A 461 41.80 -41.49 32.20
N ALA A 462 43.07 -41.46 31.76
CA ALA A 462 43.42 -41.76 30.37
C ALA A 462 43.11 -43.21 30.00
N VAL A 463 43.33 -44.17 30.89
CA VAL A 463 42.94 -45.58 30.71
C VAL A 463 41.41 -45.70 30.54
N LEU A 464 40.63 -45.04 31.38
CA LEU A 464 39.14 -45.07 31.27
C LEU A 464 38.67 -44.48 29.96
N LYS A 465 39.27 -43.36 29.49
CA LYS A 465 38.95 -42.76 28.18
C LYS A 465 39.35 -43.67 27.02
N ALA A 466 40.52 -44.29 27.08
CA ALA A 466 40.98 -45.23 26.08
C ALA A 466 40.04 -46.46 26.00
N LEU A 467 39.66 -47.01 27.14
CA LEU A 467 38.68 -48.11 27.20
C LEU A 467 37.34 -47.72 26.60
N ALA A 468 36.84 -46.53 26.91
CA ALA A 468 35.59 -46.02 26.32
C ALA A 468 35.66 -45.90 24.80
N ASN A 469 36.80 -45.52 24.24
CA ASN A 469 37.02 -45.50 22.80
C ASN A 469 37.04 -46.89 22.20
N ILE A 470 37.78 -47.82 22.84
CA ILE A 470 37.78 -49.22 22.41
C ILE A 470 36.36 -49.84 22.38
N LEU A 471 35.55 -49.51 23.41
CA LEU A 471 34.15 -49.94 23.45
C LEU A 471 33.36 -49.39 22.27
N ARG A 472 33.48 -48.08 21.96
CA ARG A 472 32.80 -47.46 20.80
C ARG A 472 33.23 -48.05 19.48
N ASP A 473 34.51 -48.35 19.32
CA ASP A 473 35.03 -48.87 18.06
C ASP A 473 34.69 -50.36 17.84
N THR A 474 34.44 -51.11 18.94
CA THR A 474 34.17 -52.53 18.87
C THR A 474 32.70 -52.88 18.84
N LEU A 475 31.84 -52.06 19.44
CA LEU A 475 30.39 -52.26 19.57
C LEU A 475 29.61 -51.47 18.52
N ARG A 476 28.40 -51.94 18.20
CA ARG A 476 27.50 -51.26 17.23
C ARG A 476 26.77 -50.10 17.89
N SER A 477 26.27 -49.19 17.07
CA SER A 477 25.47 -48.07 17.55
C SER A 477 24.13 -48.48 18.22
N GLY A 478 23.68 -49.68 18.03
CA GLY A 478 22.49 -50.26 18.67
C GLY A 478 22.73 -50.88 20.04
N ASP A 479 24.00 -51.10 20.39
CA ASP A 479 24.37 -51.66 21.70
C ASP A 479 24.43 -50.55 22.76
N MET A 480 23.97 -50.86 23.96
CA MET A 480 24.11 -49.95 25.08
C MET A 480 25.52 -50.11 25.73
N MET A 481 26.20 -48.99 25.94
CA MET A 481 27.47 -48.95 26.66
C MET A 481 27.46 -47.82 27.66
N ALA A 482 27.75 -48.13 28.89
CA ALA A 482 27.74 -47.12 29.96
C ALA A 482 28.80 -47.43 31.03
N ARG A 483 29.30 -46.43 31.67
CA ARG A 483 30.17 -46.54 32.86
C ARG A 483 29.29 -46.59 34.11
N MET A 484 29.38 -47.67 34.86
CA MET A 484 28.60 -47.86 36.10
C MET A 484 29.15 -47.01 37.24
N GLY A 485 30.45 -46.86 37.31
CA GLY A 485 31.21 -46.10 38.30
C GLY A 485 32.63 -46.70 38.48
N GLY A 486 33.57 -45.89 38.91
CA GLY A 486 34.95 -46.36 39.07
C GLY A 486 35.55 -46.94 37.78
N GLU A 487 35.86 -48.22 37.81
CA GLU A 487 36.47 -49.00 36.72
C GLU A 487 35.50 -49.95 36.01
N GLU A 488 34.19 -49.90 36.37
CA GLU A 488 33.16 -50.81 35.87
C GLU A 488 32.35 -50.23 34.74
N PHE A 489 32.14 -51.04 33.69
CA PHE A 489 31.33 -50.67 32.50
C PHE A 489 30.25 -51.74 32.26
N LEU A 490 29.12 -51.31 31.82
CA LEU A 490 28.03 -52.17 31.37
C LEU A 490 27.89 -52.12 29.86
N ILE A 491 27.67 -53.28 29.25
CA ILE A 491 27.39 -53.44 27.84
C ILE A 491 26.13 -54.26 27.73
N ALA A 492 25.15 -53.76 26.94
CA ALA A 492 23.99 -54.61 26.55
C ALA A 492 24.01 -54.81 25.05
N LEU A 493 24.20 -56.04 24.64
CA LEU A 493 24.25 -56.47 23.24
C LEU A 493 22.85 -56.84 22.80
N VAL A 494 22.26 -55.99 21.98
CA VAL A 494 20.87 -56.12 21.52
C VAL A 494 20.86 -56.99 20.28
N ASP A 495 19.90 -57.91 20.15
CA ASP A 495 19.73 -58.83 19.03
C ASP A 495 21.04 -59.57 18.63
N THR A 496 21.66 -60.15 19.66
CA THR A 496 22.94 -60.85 19.51
C THR A 496 22.85 -62.22 20.17
N PRO A 497 22.89 -63.30 19.37
CA PRO A 497 22.93 -64.67 19.88
C PRO A 497 24.13 -64.89 20.83
N SER A 498 23.99 -65.79 21.81
CA SER A 498 24.99 -65.98 22.90
C SER A 498 26.41 -66.25 22.38
N GLN A 499 26.54 -67.03 21.29
CA GLN A 499 27.85 -67.29 20.70
C GLN A 499 28.52 -65.98 20.22
N TYR A 500 27.76 -65.15 19.47
CA TYR A 500 28.29 -63.86 18.98
C TYR A 500 28.50 -62.84 20.09
N ALA A 501 27.68 -62.88 21.16
CA ALA A 501 27.89 -62.07 22.33
C ALA A 501 29.22 -62.38 23.02
N ARG A 502 29.52 -63.68 23.16
CA ARG A 502 30.79 -64.11 23.69
C ARG A 502 31.99 -63.74 22.81
N GLU A 503 31.86 -63.94 21.49
CA GLU A 503 32.90 -63.54 20.52
C GLU A 503 33.13 -62.00 20.57
N THR A 504 32.08 -61.21 20.74
CA THR A 504 32.18 -59.73 20.87
C THR A 504 32.90 -59.34 22.15
N CYS A 505 32.56 -59.96 23.30
CA CYS A 505 33.24 -59.71 24.55
C CYS A 505 34.72 -60.15 24.51
N GLU A 506 35.05 -61.28 23.85
CA GLU A 506 36.41 -61.71 23.69
C GLU A 506 37.20 -60.80 22.74
N ARG A 507 36.58 -60.30 21.68
CA ARG A 507 37.19 -59.27 20.81
C ARG A 507 37.48 -57.99 21.57
N LEU A 508 36.59 -57.56 22.44
CA LEU A 508 36.80 -56.41 23.34
C LEU A 508 37.99 -56.66 24.28
N ARG A 509 38.01 -57.82 24.96
CA ARG A 509 39.09 -58.18 25.86
C ARG A 509 40.42 -58.15 25.14
N VAL A 510 40.53 -58.76 23.96
CA VAL A 510 41.77 -58.80 23.15
C VAL A 510 42.13 -57.38 22.65
N ALA A 511 41.14 -56.54 22.28
CA ALA A 511 41.40 -55.18 21.86
C ALA A 511 42.00 -54.33 23.01
N VAL A 512 41.52 -54.53 24.24
CA VAL A 512 42.11 -53.89 25.45
C VAL A 512 43.51 -54.42 25.74
N GLU A 513 43.69 -55.72 25.72
CA GLU A 513 44.99 -56.36 25.96
C GLU A 513 46.08 -55.92 24.98
N ARG A 514 45.70 -55.74 23.69
CA ARG A 514 46.62 -55.36 22.61
C ARG A 514 46.72 -53.85 22.37
N TYR A 515 45.98 -53.06 23.12
CA TYR A 515 46.06 -51.59 22.97
C TYR A 515 47.46 -51.10 23.28
N ALA A 516 47.91 -50.08 22.59
CA ALA A 516 49.26 -49.48 22.79
C ALA A 516 49.32 -48.67 24.10
N TRP A 517 49.29 -49.36 25.24
CA TRP A 517 49.27 -48.75 26.56
C TRP A 517 50.57 -47.99 26.89
N ASP A 518 51.68 -48.33 26.24
CA ASP A 518 52.95 -47.58 26.36
C ASP A 518 52.80 -46.11 25.85
N ASP A 519 51.91 -45.86 24.98
CA ASP A 519 51.57 -44.49 24.50
C ASP A 519 50.85 -43.66 25.59
N VAL A 520 50.19 -44.33 26.54
CA VAL A 520 49.51 -43.67 27.67
C VAL A 520 50.51 -43.48 28.81
N ALA A 521 51.29 -44.54 29.16
CA ALA A 521 52.36 -44.46 30.09
C ALA A 521 53.33 -45.61 29.86
N VAL A 522 54.64 -45.33 29.90
CA VAL A 522 55.72 -46.36 29.67
C VAL A 522 55.61 -47.47 30.68
N GLY A 523 55.52 -48.70 30.21
CA GLY A 523 55.38 -49.92 31.00
C GLY A 523 54.03 -50.15 31.63
N LEU A 524 52.99 -49.47 31.11
CA LEU A 524 51.57 -49.71 31.48
C LEU A 524 51.07 -50.91 30.74
N LEU A 525 50.43 -51.84 31.45
CA LEU A 525 49.67 -52.96 30.89
C LEU A 525 48.28 -52.94 31.54
N VAL A 526 47.29 -53.00 30.72
CA VAL A 526 45.87 -53.02 31.17
C VAL A 526 45.15 -54.19 30.53
N THR A 527 44.48 -54.98 31.34
CA THR A 527 43.57 -56.04 30.91
C THR A 527 42.19 -55.85 31.52
N VAL A 528 41.22 -56.53 31.02
CA VAL A 528 39.85 -56.49 31.53
C VAL A 528 39.31 -57.87 31.78
N SER A 529 38.54 -58.00 32.82
CA SER A 529 37.70 -59.19 33.07
C SER A 529 36.27 -58.86 32.70
N ILE A 530 35.60 -59.75 32.00
CA ILE A 530 34.22 -59.56 31.51
C ILE A 530 33.35 -60.71 32.00
N GLY A 531 32.26 -60.35 32.68
CA GLY A 531 31.20 -61.27 33.06
C GLY A 531 30.00 -61.09 32.12
N LEU A 532 29.68 -62.11 31.36
CA LEU A 532 28.64 -62.14 30.35
C LEU A 532 27.45 -62.99 30.83
N CYS A 533 26.28 -62.35 30.85
CA CYS A 533 25.00 -63.03 31.06
C CYS A 533 24.27 -63.11 29.71
N THR A 534 24.11 -64.33 29.25
CA THR A 534 23.48 -64.60 27.90
C THR A 534 22.07 -65.16 28.06
N GLN A 535 21.29 -65.10 26.95
CA GLN A 535 19.89 -65.54 26.87
C GLN A 535 19.01 -64.92 27.97
N VAL A 536 19.15 -63.63 28.09
CA VAL A 536 18.37 -62.84 29.08
C VAL A 536 16.91 -62.91 28.76
N THR A 537 16.13 -63.57 29.59
CA THR A 537 14.66 -63.71 29.49
C THR A 537 13.94 -63.00 30.65
N SER A 538 14.63 -62.69 31.72
CA SER A 538 14.10 -61.91 32.86
C SER A 538 14.02 -60.45 32.49
N THR A 539 12.95 -59.77 32.94
CA THR A 539 12.79 -58.33 32.87
C THR A 539 13.24 -57.62 34.14
N ASP A 540 13.70 -58.41 35.13
CA ASP A 540 14.28 -57.85 36.39
C ASP A 540 15.74 -57.51 36.20
N THR A 541 16.05 -56.23 36.23
CA THR A 541 17.40 -55.73 36.09
C THR A 541 18.35 -56.25 37.20
N ALA A 542 17.83 -56.46 38.41
CA ALA A 542 18.64 -56.95 39.54
C ALA A 542 19.13 -58.39 39.33
N GLU A 543 18.28 -59.27 38.79
CA GLU A 543 18.67 -60.63 38.44
C GLU A 543 19.75 -60.65 37.33
N ILE A 544 19.61 -59.80 36.34
CA ILE A 544 20.58 -59.68 35.22
C ILE A 544 21.93 -59.19 35.72
N PHE A 545 21.92 -58.17 36.58
CA PHE A 545 23.15 -57.68 37.20
C PHE A 545 23.80 -58.76 38.04
N SER A 546 23.04 -59.49 38.88
CA SER A 546 23.56 -60.60 39.69
C SER A 546 24.19 -61.71 38.84
N CYS A 547 23.56 -62.03 37.70
CA CYS A 547 24.08 -63.01 36.74
C CYS A 547 25.42 -62.55 36.11
N ALA A 548 25.47 -61.28 35.62
CA ALA A 548 26.67 -60.76 35.00
C ALA A 548 27.82 -60.57 36.02
N ASP A 549 27.50 -60.12 37.25
CA ASP A 549 28.48 -59.98 38.35
C ASP A 549 29.01 -61.35 38.80
N ALA A 550 28.18 -62.39 38.91
CA ALA A 550 28.62 -63.75 39.21
C ALA A 550 29.56 -64.28 38.13
N ALA A 551 29.29 -63.97 36.87
CA ALA A 551 30.20 -64.31 35.77
C ALA A 551 31.53 -63.52 35.87
N LEU A 552 31.45 -62.21 36.15
CA LEU A 552 32.65 -61.38 36.34
C LEU A 552 33.52 -61.87 37.49
N TYR A 553 32.88 -62.24 38.59
CA TYR A 553 33.59 -62.86 39.73
C TYR A 553 34.34 -64.13 39.33
N LYS A 554 33.71 -65.00 38.54
CA LYS A 554 34.38 -66.20 38.00
C LYS A 554 35.58 -65.82 37.11
N ALA A 555 35.47 -64.84 36.25
CA ALA A 555 36.55 -64.35 35.40
C ALA A 555 37.72 -63.85 36.25
N LYS A 556 37.44 -63.03 37.29
CA LYS A 556 38.48 -62.51 38.17
C LYS A 556 39.18 -63.59 38.99
N HIS A 557 38.46 -64.63 39.44
CA HIS A 557 39.01 -65.74 40.23
C HIS A 557 39.73 -66.81 39.38
N ALA A 558 39.44 -66.96 38.15
CA ALA A 558 40.07 -67.90 37.23
C ALA A 558 41.35 -67.35 36.58
N GLY A 559 41.87 -66.20 37.05
CA GLY A 559 43.15 -65.63 36.63
C GLY A 559 43.09 -64.26 35.97
N ARG A 560 41.91 -63.63 35.90
CA ARG A 560 41.62 -62.33 35.21
C ARG A 560 41.83 -62.41 33.68
N ASN A 561 41.77 -61.26 33.00
CA ASN A 561 42.01 -61.13 31.57
C ASN A 561 41.23 -62.20 30.75
N GLN A 562 39.97 -62.40 31.02
CA GLN A 562 39.13 -63.41 30.37
C GLN A 562 37.63 -63.07 30.41
N VAL A 563 36.88 -63.72 29.57
CA VAL A 563 35.42 -63.65 29.52
C VAL A 563 34.86 -64.89 30.20
N ALA A 564 34.07 -64.72 31.24
CA ALA A 564 33.28 -65.83 31.80
C ALA A 564 31.81 -65.61 31.46
N GLU A 565 31.12 -66.68 31.16
CA GLU A 565 29.70 -66.67 30.73
C GLU A 565 28.84 -67.43 31.73
N ILE A 566 27.68 -66.90 31.99
CA ILE A 566 26.56 -67.60 32.63
C ILE A 566 25.31 -67.40 31.78
N THR A 567 24.67 -68.49 31.45
CA THR A 567 23.36 -68.45 30.79
C THR A 567 22.29 -68.19 31.84
N ALA A 568 21.43 -67.18 31.62
CA ALA A 568 20.30 -66.91 32.52
C ALA A 568 19.35 -68.10 32.47
N VAL A 569 19.34 -68.93 33.52
CA VAL A 569 18.47 -70.11 33.59
C VAL A 569 17.08 -69.63 33.96
N VAL A 570 16.12 -69.92 33.09
CA VAL A 570 14.70 -69.75 33.42
C VAL A 570 14.34 -70.78 34.50
N GLN A 571 14.16 -70.37 35.76
CA GLN A 571 13.35 -71.14 36.68
C GLN A 571 11.90 -71.04 36.16
N LYS A 572 11.43 -72.07 35.46
CA LYS A 572 10.01 -72.28 35.27
C LYS A 572 9.36 -72.45 36.65
N ILE A 573 8.59 -71.44 37.08
CA ILE A 573 7.63 -71.58 38.15
C ILE A 573 6.37 -72.23 37.55
#